data_14749af7cb1cd54e303216cc8ba0c574
#
_entry.id   14749af7cb1cd54e303216cc8ba0c574
#
_cell.length_a   1.000
_cell.length_b   1.000
_cell.length_c   1.000
_cell.angle_alpha   90.00
_cell.angle_beta   90.00
_cell.angle_gamma   90.00
#
_symmetry.space_group_name_H-M   'P 1'
#
loop_
_entity.id
_entity.type
_entity.pdbx_description
1 polymer ?
#
loop_
_entity_poly.entity_id
_entity_poly.type
_entity_poly.pdbx_seq_one_letter_code
_entity_poly.pdbx_strand_id
1 'polypeptide(L)'
;MKKFGIWVLTIICVVFVQTCTKAYFKAKRMDEQKKEWRRISSNETGERAIKRMGKTSDIDKKLAILAEEMNKDLPKQLDEITLLKKIELHENREVRYCYTILEDLEFTEEQIEDHRKTMVKQVKQTSTLNKFKEYNVTMAYAYYKQNGDCIMLVKVYPEDYK
;
A
#
# COMPACT_ATOMS: atom_id res chain seq x y z
N MET A 1 -12.08 -45.44 -25.88
CA MET A 1 -11.32 -44.15 -26.05
C MET A 1 -12.10 -42.87 -25.74
N LYS A 2 -13.41 -42.87 -25.46
CA LYS A 2 -14.19 -41.63 -25.17
C LYS A 2 -14.15 -41.13 -23.71
N LYS A 3 -13.69 -41.94 -22.76
CA LYS A 3 -13.66 -41.54 -21.33
C LYS A 3 -12.42 -40.72 -20.91
N PHE A 4 -11.30 -40.78 -21.67
CA PHE A 4 -10.08 -40.03 -21.37
C PHE A 4 -10.23 -38.52 -21.69
N GLY A 5 -10.99 -38.17 -22.71
CA GLY A 5 -11.21 -36.76 -23.11
C GLY A 5 -12.03 -35.93 -22.08
N ILE A 6 -12.96 -36.59 -21.37
CA ILE A 6 -13.83 -35.92 -20.38
C ILE A 6 -13.04 -35.58 -19.12
N TRP A 7 -12.11 -36.44 -18.71
CA TRP A 7 -11.25 -36.18 -17.53
C TRP A 7 -10.27 -35.03 -17.76
N VAL A 8 -9.70 -34.93 -18.96
CA VAL A 8 -8.79 -33.82 -19.30
C VAL A 8 -9.54 -32.48 -19.34
N LEU A 9 -10.74 -32.46 -19.90
CA LEU A 9 -11.61 -31.26 -19.93
C LEU A 9 -12.02 -30.80 -18.52
N THR A 10 -12.35 -31.72 -17.60
CA THR A 10 -12.70 -31.38 -16.21
C THR A 10 -11.50 -30.82 -15.43
N ILE A 11 -10.31 -31.37 -15.62
CA ILE A 11 -9.08 -30.85 -14.98
C ILE A 11 -8.78 -29.44 -15.51
N ILE A 12 -8.88 -29.19 -16.82
CA ILE A 12 -8.65 -27.87 -17.42
C ILE A 12 -9.67 -26.84 -16.88
N CYS A 13 -10.95 -27.22 -16.78
CA CYS A 13 -11.98 -26.33 -16.22
C CYS A 13 -11.73 -26.00 -14.73
N VAL A 14 -11.30 -26.97 -13.92
CA VAL A 14 -11.00 -26.73 -12.48
C VAL A 14 -9.80 -25.80 -12.33
N VAL A 15 -8.73 -25.98 -13.12
CA VAL A 15 -7.56 -25.10 -13.10
C VAL A 15 -7.91 -23.70 -13.58
N PHE A 16 -8.76 -23.58 -14.63
CA PHE A 16 -9.19 -22.29 -15.16
C PHE A 16 -10.09 -21.53 -14.17
N VAL A 17 -11.00 -22.20 -13.48
CA VAL A 17 -11.82 -21.61 -12.42
C VAL A 17 -10.97 -21.16 -11.24
N GLN A 18 -9.97 -21.94 -10.82
CA GLN A 18 -9.08 -21.56 -9.72
C GLN A 18 -8.19 -20.36 -10.07
N THR A 19 -7.70 -20.25 -11.31
CA THR A 19 -6.92 -19.08 -11.75
C THR A 19 -7.78 -17.85 -11.91
N CYS A 20 -9.00 -17.98 -12.46
CA CYS A 20 -9.96 -16.87 -12.58
C CYS A 20 -10.43 -16.37 -11.20
N THR A 21 -10.70 -17.26 -10.24
CA THR A 21 -11.10 -16.87 -8.89
C THR A 21 -9.96 -16.16 -8.15
N LYS A 22 -8.72 -16.67 -8.23
CA LYS A 22 -7.54 -15.97 -7.66
C LYS A 22 -7.34 -14.58 -8.26
N ALA A 23 -7.46 -14.45 -9.58
CA ALA A 23 -7.36 -13.15 -10.25
C ALA A 23 -8.50 -12.20 -9.87
N TYR A 24 -9.75 -12.72 -9.75
CA TYR A 24 -10.89 -11.94 -9.30
C TYR A 24 -10.75 -11.45 -7.85
N PHE A 25 -10.36 -12.33 -6.93
CA PHE A 25 -10.11 -11.94 -5.53
C PHE A 25 -8.93 -10.97 -5.41
N LYS A 26 -7.87 -11.14 -6.22
CA LYS A 26 -6.76 -10.19 -6.29
C LYS A 26 -7.22 -8.83 -6.81
N ALA A 27 -8.02 -8.78 -7.86
CA ALA A 27 -8.58 -7.54 -8.41
C ALA A 27 -9.54 -6.86 -7.43
N LYS A 28 -10.39 -7.63 -6.74
CA LYS A 28 -11.31 -7.10 -5.72
C LYS A 28 -10.55 -6.52 -4.51
N ARG A 29 -9.51 -7.19 -4.01
CA ARG A 29 -8.63 -6.66 -2.95
C ARG A 29 -7.97 -5.34 -3.37
N MET A 30 -7.46 -5.27 -4.60
CA MET A 30 -6.83 -4.05 -5.13
C MET A 30 -7.82 -2.88 -5.20
N ASP A 31 -9.08 -3.14 -5.51
CA ASP A 31 -10.12 -2.11 -5.60
C ASP A 31 -10.58 -1.64 -4.20
N GLU A 32 -10.67 -2.56 -3.26
CA GLU A 32 -10.95 -2.24 -1.84
C GLU A 32 -9.80 -1.46 -1.20
N GLN A 33 -8.54 -1.83 -1.45
CA GLN A 33 -7.37 -1.06 -1.03
C GLN A 33 -7.39 0.36 -1.63
N LYS A 34 -7.74 0.52 -2.91
CA LYS A 34 -7.88 1.85 -3.53
C LYS A 34 -8.97 2.69 -2.88
N LYS A 35 -10.10 2.08 -2.52
CA LYS A 35 -11.20 2.78 -1.82
C LYS A 35 -10.77 3.20 -0.42
N GLU A 36 -10.05 2.33 0.28
CA GLU A 36 -9.58 2.62 1.64
C GLU A 36 -8.48 3.67 1.65
N TRP A 37 -7.53 3.65 0.70
CA TRP A 37 -6.57 4.72 0.50
C TRP A 37 -7.25 6.09 0.29
N ARG A 38 -8.31 6.12 -0.50
CA ARG A 38 -9.11 7.34 -0.69
C ARG A 38 -9.78 7.80 0.61
N ARG A 39 -10.25 6.87 1.47
CA ARG A 39 -10.85 7.20 2.78
C ARG A 39 -9.83 7.73 3.77
N ILE A 40 -8.65 7.11 3.88
CA ILE A 40 -7.57 7.57 4.78
C ILE A 40 -7.11 8.97 4.39
N SER A 41 -7.08 9.28 3.09
CA SER A 41 -6.59 10.55 2.57
C SER A 41 -7.64 11.67 2.52
N SER A 42 -8.92 11.36 2.65
CA SER A 42 -10.04 12.32 2.50
C SER A 42 -10.77 12.68 3.79
N ASN A 43 -10.36 12.15 4.94
CA ASN A 43 -11.07 12.32 6.21
C ASN A 43 -10.61 13.56 7.00
N GLU A 44 -11.36 13.88 8.06
CA GLU A 44 -11.10 14.93 9.07
C GLU A 44 -9.63 15.04 9.52
N THR A 45 -8.89 13.93 9.48
CA THR A 45 -7.46 13.87 9.76
C THR A 45 -6.66 14.74 8.80
N GLY A 46 -6.97 14.70 7.51
CA GLY A 46 -6.32 15.55 6.50
C GLY A 46 -6.61 17.03 6.73
N GLU A 47 -7.84 17.40 7.06
CA GLU A 47 -8.21 18.79 7.34
C GLU A 47 -7.54 19.30 8.62
N ARG A 48 -7.49 18.49 9.68
CA ARG A 48 -6.77 18.84 10.93
C ARG A 48 -5.29 19.04 10.67
N ALA A 49 -4.66 18.15 9.88
CA ALA A 49 -3.25 18.28 9.50
C ALA A 49 -3.01 19.57 8.71
N ILE A 50 -3.81 19.86 7.70
CA ILE A 50 -3.69 21.10 6.88
C ILE A 50 -3.79 22.34 7.76
N LYS A 51 -4.75 22.40 8.68
CA LYS A 51 -4.92 23.53 9.60
C LYS A 51 -3.72 23.73 10.51
N ARG A 52 -3.09 22.64 10.99
CA ARG A 52 -1.85 22.70 11.79
C ARG A 52 -0.64 23.10 10.95
N MET A 53 -0.51 22.52 9.77
CA MET A 53 0.59 22.81 8.81
C MET A 53 0.62 24.26 8.34
N GLY A 54 -0.54 24.92 8.25
CA GLY A 54 -0.63 26.33 7.87
C GLY A 54 0.10 27.29 8.82
N LYS A 55 0.49 26.82 10.02
CA LYS A 55 1.20 27.62 11.02
C LYS A 55 2.73 27.59 10.89
N THR A 56 3.30 26.81 9.98
CA THR A 56 4.74 26.72 9.76
C THR A 56 5.10 26.73 8.29
N SER A 57 6.22 27.36 7.94
CA SER A 57 6.81 27.30 6.61
C SER A 57 7.75 26.10 6.44
N ASP A 58 8.20 25.50 7.52
CA ASP A 58 9.15 24.39 7.57
C ASP A 58 8.47 23.09 7.08
N ILE A 59 9.02 22.52 6.00
CA ILE A 59 8.47 21.31 5.36
C ILE A 59 8.60 20.11 6.30
N ASP A 60 9.71 19.94 6.98
CA ASP A 60 9.95 18.79 7.84
C ASP A 60 9.01 18.81 9.05
N LYS A 61 8.74 20.00 9.60
CA LYS A 61 7.68 20.16 10.61
C LYS A 61 6.29 19.85 10.07
N LYS A 62 6.00 20.22 8.82
CA LYS A 62 4.72 19.87 8.18
C LYS A 62 4.56 18.37 8.03
N LEU A 63 5.61 17.67 7.61
CA LEU A 63 5.60 16.22 7.47
C LEU A 63 5.44 15.52 8.83
N ALA A 64 6.13 16.02 9.88
CA ALA A 64 5.98 15.51 11.24
C ALA A 64 4.54 15.66 11.76
N ILE A 65 3.92 16.81 11.55
CA ILE A 65 2.52 17.06 11.91
C ILE A 65 1.59 16.09 11.16
N LEU A 66 1.84 15.87 9.87
CA LEU A 66 1.02 14.97 9.07
C LEU A 66 1.13 13.53 9.55
N ALA A 67 2.36 13.03 9.79
CA ALA A 67 2.59 11.69 10.31
C ALA A 67 1.93 11.51 11.70
N GLU A 68 2.05 12.50 12.59
CA GLU A 68 1.40 12.49 13.89
C GLU A 68 -0.13 12.41 13.79
N GLU A 69 -0.74 13.23 12.92
CA GLU A 69 -2.19 13.20 12.73
C GLU A 69 -2.68 11.87 12.15
N MET A 70 -1.96 11.33 11.16
CA MET A 70 -2.31 10.04 10.57
C MET A 70 -2.18 8.88 11.57
N ASN A 71 -1.20 8.94 12.48
CA ASN A 71 -1.01 7.91 13.51
C ASN A 71 -2.11 7.89 14.58
N LYS A 72 -2.91 8.95 14.74
CA LYS A 72 -4.01 8.97 15.71
C LYS A 72 -5.10 7.93 15.40
N ASP A 73 -5.26 7.59 14.14
CA ASP A 73 -6.27 6.63 13.66
C ASP A 73 -5.66 5.23 13.40
N LEU A 74 -4.43 4.99 13.83
CA LEU A 74 -3.73 3.71 13.70
C LEU A 74 -3.58 3.00 15.05
N PRO A 75 -3.47 1.67 15.07
CA PRO A 75 -3.41 0.77 13.91
C PRO A 75 -4.77 0.56 13.24
N LYS A 76 -4.75 0.28 11.92
CA LYS A 76 -5.97 0.07 11.14
C LYS A 76 -5.88 -1.16 10.25
N GLN A 77 -6.89 -2.04 10.37
CA GLN A 77 -7.06 -3.19 9.48
C GLN A 77 -7.45 -2.70 8.08
N LEU A 78 -6.68 -3.08 7.06
CA LEU A 78 -6.94 -2.72 5.66
C LEU A 78 -7.68 -3.82 4.90
N ASP A 79 -7.32 -5.07 5.18
CA ASP A 79 -7.96 -6.28 4.67
C ASP A 79 -7.74 -7.44 5.67
N GLU A 80 -8.14 -8.65 5.32
CA GLU A 80 -8.11 -9.82 6.22
C GLU A 80 -6.71 -10.13 6.76
N ILE A 81 -5.66 -9.79 6.01
CA ILE A 81 -4.28 -10.16 6.33
C ILE A 81 -3.33 -8.96 6.51
N THR A 82 -3.80 -7.73 6.25
CA THR A 82 -2.94 -6.54 6.26
C THR A 82 -3.40 -5.52 7.30
N LEU A 83 -2.53 -5.19 8.22
CA LEU A 83 -2.72 -4.16 9.22
C LEU A 83 -1.77 -3.00 8.96
N LEU A 84 -2.26 -1.78 8.72
CA LEU A 84 -1.42 -0.58 8.76
C LEU A 84 -1.17 -0.22 10.23
N LYS A 85 0.05 -0.46 10.70
CA LYS A 85 0.40 -0.33 12.12
C LYS A 85 0.76 1.09 12.52
N LYS A 86 1.58 1.74 11.72
CA LYS A 86 2.07 3.11 11.98
C LYS A 86 2.64 3.75 10.73
N ILE A 87 2.82 5.06 10.80
CA ILE A 87 3.54 5.87 9.80
C ILE A 87 4.72 6.54 10.50
N GLU A 88 5.90 6.41 9.92
CA GLU A 88 7.14 6.97 10.45
C GLU A 88 7.70 8.02 9.48
N LEU A 89 8.28 9.06 10.05
CA LEU A 89 9.09 10.02 9.32
C LEU A 89 10.57 9.71 9.57
N HIS A 90 11.29 9.44 8.49
CA HIS A 90 12.74 9.20 8.51
C HIS A 90 13.48 10.39 7.89
N GLU A 91 14.80 10.34 7.97
CA GLU A 91 15.68 11.32 7.34
C GLU A 91 15.41 11.44 5.82
N ASN A 92 15.86 12.54 5.23
CA ASN A 92 15.69 12.84 3.80
C ASN A 92 14.22 12.86 3.34
N ARG A 93 13.29 13.24 4.21
CA ARG A 93 11.85 13.31 3.95
C ARG A 93 11.26 11.97 3.48
N GLU A 94 11.73 10.86 4.04
CA GLU A 94 11.09 9.57 3.81
C GLU A 94 9.90 9.40 4.76
N VAL A 95 8.70 9.26 4.19
CA VAL A 95 7.49 8.88 4.92
C VAL A 95 7.26 7.39 4.72
N ARG A 96 7.37 6.62 5.79
CA ARG A 96 7.28 5.16 5.77
C ARG A 96 5.96 4.67 6.36
N TYR A 97 5.21 3.96 5.55
CA TYR A 97 4.00 3.24 5.93
C TYR A 97 4.39 1.84 6.38
N CYS A 98 4.19 1.53 7.67
CA CYS A 98 4.56 0.24 8.26
C CYS A 98 3.33 -0.67 8.34
N TYR A 99 3.34 -1.73 7.54
CA TYR A 99 2.29 -2.74 7.51
C TYR A 99 2.72 -3.99 8.27
N THR A 100 1.78 -4.63 8.95
CA THR A 100 1.97 -5.99 9.49
C THR A 100 1.12 -6.95 8.68
N ILE A 101 1.75 -8.02 8.19
CA ILE A 101 1.07 -9.11 7.51
C ILE A 101 0.77 -10.20 8.53
N LEU A 102 -0.51 -10.58 8.62
CA LEU A 102 -1.01 -11.51 9.63
C LEU A 102 -0.85 -12.98 9.22
N GLU A 103 -0.55 -13.24 7.95
CA GLU A 103 -0.22 -14.55 7.41
C GLU A 103 1.29 -14.69 7.21
N ASP A 104 1.80 -15.93 7.20
CA ASP A 104 3.20 -16.20 6.89
C ASP A 104 3.38 -16.21 5.37
N LEU A 105 3.80 -15.08 4.83
CA LEU A 105 4.03 -14.87 3.40
C LEU A 105 5.51 -14.59 3.14
N GLU A 106 5.97 -15.08 1.99
CA GLU A 106 7.26 -14.74 1.40
C GLU A 106 7.04 -14.12 0.02
N PHE A 107 7.91 -13.20 -0.36
CA PHE A 107 7.84 -12.52 -1.66
C PHE A 107 9.10 -12.78 -2.46
N THR A 108 8.93 -13.09 -3.74
CA THR A 108 10.05 -13.18 -4.68
C THR A 108 10.46 -11.76 -5.11
N GLU A 109 11.69 -11.61 -5.62
CA GLU A 109 12.18 -10.33 -6.14
C GLU A 109 11.27 -9.78 -7.26
N GLU A 110 10.76 -10.66 -8.13
CA GLU A 110 9.83 -10.29 -9.20
C GLU A 110 8.52 -9.70 -8.63
N GLN A 111 7.96 -10.32 -7.59
CA GLN A 111 6.76 -9.83 -6.92
C GLN A 111 6.99 -8.48 -6.24
N ILE A 112 8.15 -8.28 -5.64
CA ILE A 112 8.54 -7.00 -5.02
C ILE A 112 8.64 -5.91 -6.09
N GLU A 113 9.29 -6.18 -7.22
CA GLU A 113 9.41 -5.20 -8.31
C GLU A 113 8.06 -4.88 -8.96
N ASP A 114 7.19 -5.85 -9.17
CA ASP A 114 5.85 -5.60 -9.70
C ASP A 114 4.98 -4.82 -8.71
N HIS A 115 5.16 -5.07 -7.41
CA HIS A 115 4.53 -4.25 -6.38
C HIS A 115 5.06 -2.81 -6.41
N ARG A 116 6.37 -2.61 -6.59
CA ARG A 116 6.98 -1.29 -6.75
C ARG A 116 6.38 -0.53 -7.93
N LYS A 117 6.30 -1.14 -9.11
CA LYS A 117 5.68 -0.53 -10.29
C LYS A 117 4.23 -0.11 -10.02
N THR A 118 3.50 -0.95 -9.30
CA THR A 118 2.11 -0.66 -8.91
C THR A 118 2.04 0.54 -7.97
N MET A 119 2.92 0.62 -6.96
CA MET A 119 2.99 1.74 -6.04
C MET A 119 3.36 3.05 -6.76
N VAL A 120 4.33 3.03 -7.65
CA VAL A 120 4.69 4.19 -8.48
C VAL A 120 3.48 4.71 -9.25
N LYS A 121 2.75 3.80 -9.93
CA LYS A 121 1.53 4.17 -10.66
C LYS A 121 0.45 4.77 -9.75
N GLN A 122 0.24 4.19 -8.57
CA GLN A 122 -0.73 4.69 -7.60
C GLN A 122 -0.34 6.08 -7.08
N VAL A 123 0.92 6.29 -6.72
CA VAL A 123 1.42 7.60 -6.27
C VAL A 123 1.22 8.65 -7.35
N LYS A 124 1.55 8.36 -8.62
CA LYS A 124 1.31 9.29 -9.74
C LYS A 124 -0.15 9.72 -9.84
N GLN A 125 -1.07 8.77 -9.75
CA GLN A 125 -2.50 8.97 -9.99
C GLN A 125 -3.27 9.53 -8.78
N THR A 126 -2.69 9.46 -7.58
CA THR A 126 -3.38 9.85 -6.35
C THR A 126 -3.20 11.33 -6.08
N SER A 127 -4.27 12.11 -6.26
CA SER A 127 -4.27 13.57 -6.05
C SER A 127 -4.06 13.97 -4.59
N THR A 128 -4.50 13.15 -3.65
CA THR A 128 -4.33 13.39 -2.21
C THR A 128 -2.86 13.36 -1.77
N LEU A 129 -1.97 12.76 -2.57
CA LEU A 129 -0.53 12.75 -2.35
C LEU A 129 0.20 13.94 -3.00
N ASN A 130 -0.53 14.90 -3.62
CA ASN A 130 0.10 16.02 -4.29
C ASN A 130 1.00 16.84 -3.38
N LYS A 131 0.64 17.02 -2.10
CA LYS A 131 1.50 17.72 -1.12
C LYS A 131 2.81 16.98 -0.85
N PHE A 132 2.78 15.65 -0.77
CA PHE A 132 4.00 14.85 -0.68
C PHE A 132 4.88 15.01 -1.92
N LYS A 133 4.26 15.03 -3.11
CA LYS A 133 4.97 15.25 -4.38
C LYS A 133 5.60 16.64 -4.46
N GLU A 134 4.88 17.69 -4.05
CA GLU A 134 5.39 19.06 -3.97
C GLU A 134 6.59 19.18 -2.99
N TYR A 135 6.58 18.42 -1.91
CA TYR A 135 7.65 18.43 -0.90
C TYR A 135 8.81 17.48 -1.23
N ASN A 136 8.79 16.79 -2.38
CA ASN A 136 9.78 15.81 -2.80
C ASN A 136 9.97 14.69 -1.76
N VAL A 137 8.88 14.11 -1.31
CA VAL A 137 8.86 13.07 -0.27
C VAL A 137 9.14 11.71 -0.88
N THR A 138 10.08 10.95 -0.34
CA THR A 138 10.20 9.52 -0.62
C THR A 138 9.10 8.79 0.13
N MET A 139 8.25 8.04 -0.58
CA MET A 139 7.20 7.24 0.02
C MET A 139 7.66 5.79 0.12
N ALA A 140 7.83 5.30 1.34
CA ALA A 140 8.26 3.93 1.62
C ALA A 140 7.11 3.09 2.17
N TYR A 141 7.02 1.85 1.70
CA TYR A 141 6.01 0.86 2.08
C TYR A 141 6.75 -0.35 2.63
N ALA A 142 6.76 -0.50 3.96
CA ALA A 142 7.46 -1.56 4.66
C ALA A 142 6.47 -2.59 5.20
N TYR A 143 6.68 -3.84 4.86
CA TYR A 143 5.83 -4.95 5.27
C TYR A 143 6.60 -5.86 6.21
N TYR A 144 6.00 -6.15 7.36
CA TYR A 144 6.60 -6.92 8.44
C TYR A 144 5.75 -8.14 8.75
N LYS A 145 6.39 -9.23 9.15
CA LYS A 145 5.70 -10.34 9.81
C LYS A 145 5.23 -9.94 11.21
N GLN A 146 4.41 -10.76 11.84
CA GLN A 146 3.94 -10.52 13.21
C GLN A 146 5.09 -10.49 14.24
N ASN A 147 6.17 -11.23 13.97
CA ASN A 147 7.39 -11.25 14.79
C ASN A 147 8.27 -10.00 14.63
N GLY A 148 7.95 -9.12 13.67
CA GLY A 148 8.68 -7.88 13.40
C GLY A 148 9.71 -7.97 12.28
N ASP A 149 9.90 -9.12 11.64
CA ASP A 149 10.82 -9.28 10.51
C ASP A 149 10.28 -8.52 9.29
N CYS A 150 11.12 -7.69 8.68
CA CYS A 150 10.78 -6.99 7.45
C CYS A 150 10.89 -7.96 6.27
N ILE A 151 9.77 -8.22 5.60
CA ILE A 151 9.70 -9.16 4.46
C ILE A 151 9.66 -8.44 3.12
N MET A 152 9.34 -7.15 3.10
CA MET A 152 9.37 -6.35 1.89
C MET A 152 9.48 -4.86 2.24
N LEU A 153 10.35 -4.15 1.51
CA LEU A 153 10.44 -2.70 1.56
C LEU A 153 10.44 -2.16 0.13
N VAL A 154 9.41 -1.40 -0.19
CA VAL A 154 9.28 -0.74 -1.49
C VAL A 154 9.39 0.77 -1.31
N LYS A 155 10.23 1.43 -2.12
CA LYS A 155 10.37 2.89 -2.10
C LYS A 155 9.97 3.49 -3.44
N VAL A 156 9.24 4.58 -3.37
CA VAL A 156 8.86 5.44 -4.50
C VAL A 156 9.53 6.78 -4.28
N TYR A 157 10.51 7.06 -5.12
CA TYR A 157 11.33 8.27 -5.02
C TYR A 157 10.71 9.44 -5.76
N PRO A 158 11.13 10.70 -5.49
CA PRO A 158 10.65 11.88 -6.20
C PRO A 158 10.80 11.80 -7.73
N GLU A 159 11.84 11.16 -8.23
CA GLU A 159 12.07 10.94 -9.66
C GLU A 159 11.09 9.95 -10.31
N ASP A 160 10.53 9.04 -9.52
CA ASP A 160 9.56 8.06 -10.01
C ASP A 160 8.20 8.67 -10.33
N TYR A 161 7.82 9.80 -9.72
CA TYR A 161 6.46 10.36 -9.82
C TYR A 161 6.39 11.79 -10.39
N LYS A 162 7.50 12.39 -10.71
CA LYS A 162 7.60 13.68 -11.41
C LYS A 162 7.37 13.60 -12.91
#